data_0ee3a4884ee8a411e05b8e49db4ab6d5
#
_entry.id   0ee3a4884ee8a411e05b8e49db4ab6d5
#
_cell.length_a   1.000
_cell.length_b   1.000
_cell.length_c   1.000
_cell.angle_alpha   90.00
_cell.angle_beta   90.00
_cell.angle_gamma   90.00
#
_symmetry.space_group_name_H-M   'P 1'
#
loop_
_entity.id
_entity.type
_entity.pdbx_description
1 polymer ?
#
loop_
_entity_poly.entity_id
_entity_poly.type
_entity_poly.pdbx_seq_one_letter_code
_entity_poly.pdbx_strand_id
1 'polypeptide(L)'
;FGDYNLIVNDDMLHSCTNYECYKGIFSSFNSMNLFEIAHSLHRQFGADPWCIYRGKHLMTFVDNHDVTRLASILTNKEHIPLAYGLLMGMPGIPCLYYGSEWGEPGEKAPDNDYSLRPCFDAPKPNELTDFMKLLIRTRQNSDALCNGTYRNVLIQNHQLIFERSSDTERVMVAINAADTPYTARHQDLQGDAVELLTHGKLSMNGELELPPYSIQYLKQ
;
A
#
# COMPACT_ATOMS: atom_id res chain seq x y z
N PHE A 1 -11.95 -11.99 -10.07
CA PHE A 1 -11.34 -12.63 -8.91
C PHE A 1 -12.42 -13.25 -8.04
N GLY A 2 -12.19 -14.48 -7.54
CA GLY A 2 -13.15 -15.16 -6.66
C GLY A 2 -13.13 -14.58 -5.24
N ASP A 3 -14.27 -14.62 -4.58
CA ASP A 3 -14.39 -14.29 -3.16
C ASP A 3 -13.98 -15.53 -2.35
N TYR A 4 -12.78 -15.52 -1.79
CA TYR A 4 -12.26 -16.62 -0.98
C TYR A 4 -12.73 -16.57 0.47
N ASN A 5 -13.61 -15.62 0.84
CA ASN A 5 -14.15 -15.49 2.20
C ASN A 5 -14.95 -16.71 2.66
N LEU A 6 -15.43 -17.53 1.74
CA LEU A 6 -16.06 -18.81 2.08
C LEU A 6 -15.07 -19.81 2.68
N ILE A 7 -13.79 -19.73 2.33
CA ILE A 7 -12.74 -20.64 2.82
C ILE A 7 -11.70 -19.92 3.71
N VAL A 8 -11.66 -18.60 3.71
CA VAL A 8 -10.80 -17.80 4.62
C VAL A 8 -11.63 -17.44 5.86
N ASN A 9 -11.63 -18.32 6.82
CA ASN A 9 -12.36 -18.21 8.08
C ASN A 9 -11.63 -19.00 9.18
N ASP A 10 -12.17 -18.96 10.40
CA ASP A 10 -11.50 -19.55 11.57
C ASP A 10 -11.49 -21.09 11.57
N ASP A 11 -12.37 -21.73 10.77
CA ASP A 11 -12.50 -23.19 10.68
C ASP A 11 -11.69 -23.79 9.52
N MET A 12 -11.22 -22.99 8.56
CA MET A 12 -10.59 -23.48 7.33
C MET A 12 -9.20 -22.85 7.11
N LEU A 13 -9.10 -21.76 6.33
CA LEU A 13 -7.84 -21.11 6.00
C LEU A 13 -7.74 -19.75 6.71
N HIS A 14 -6.62 -19.50 7.36
CA HIS A 14 -6.39 -18.22 8.04
C HIS A 14 -6.15 -17.06 7.08
N SER A 15 -5.71 -17.31 5.83
CA SER A 15 -5.33 -16.31 4.86
C SER A 15 -5.41 -16.84 3.44
N CYS A 16 -5.37 -15.93 2.47
CA CYS A 16 -5.12 -16.22 1.05
C CYS A 16 -4.28 -15.12 0.42
N THR A 17 -3.80 -15.37 -0.80
CA THR A 17 -3.05 -14.38 -1.60
C THR A 17 -3.99 -13.34 -2.17
N ASN A 18 -3.71 -12.07 -1.92
CA ASN A 18 -4.59 -10.94 -2.27
C ASN A 18 -4.35 -10.41 -3.68
N TYR A 19 -4.80 -11.15 -4.69
CA TYR A 19 -4.72 -10.72 -6.09
C TYR A 19 -5.64 -9.54 -6.43
N GLU A 20 -6.72 -9.31 -5.67
CA GLU A 20 -7.59 -8.16 -5.87
C GLU A 20 -6.85 -6.86 -5.57
N CYS A 21 -6.21 -6.77 -4.40
CA CYS A 21 -5.40 -5.58 -4.07
C CYS A 21 -4.18 -5.44 -4.97
N TYR A 22 -3.50 -6.53 -5.35
CA TYR A 22 -2.43 -6.49 -6.36
C TYR A 22 -2.91 -5.78 -7.63
N LYS A 23 -4.02 -6.26 -8.21
CA LYS A 23 -4.61 -5.66 -9.41
C LYS A 23 -5.03 -4.21 -9.17
N GLY A 24 -5.69 -3.93 -8.05
CA GLY A 24 -6.14 -2.60 -7.68
C GLY A 24 -4.99 -1.60 -7.55
N ILE A 25 -3.83 -2.00 -7.01
CA ILE A 25 -2.67 -1.12 -6.85
C ILE A 25 -2.15 -0.67 -8.23
N PHE A 26 -1.69 -1.59 -9.08
CA PHE A 26 -1.09 -1.17 -10.34
C PHE A 26 -2.10 -0.50 -11.30
N SER A 27 -3.34 -0.97 -11.32
CA SER A 27 -4.40 -0.41 -12.14
C SER A 27 -4.74 1.03 -11.72
N SER A 28 -4.85 1.28 -10.41
CA SER A 28 -5.13 2.63 -9.88
C SER A 28 -4.05 3.64 -10.26
N PHE A 29 -2.78 3.28 -10.14
CA PHE A 29 -1.68 4.15 -10.53
C PHE A 29 -1.60 4.37 -12.04
N ASN A 30 -1.79 3.33 -12.85
CA ASN A 30 -1.74 3.46 -14.31
C ASN A 30 -2.91 4.23 -14.89
N SER A 31 -4.11 4.09 -14.33
CA SER A 31 -5.30 4.82 -14.76
C SER A 31 -5.47 6.18 -14.07
N MET A 32 -4.58 6.51 -13.12
CA MET A 32 -4.71 7.70 -12.26
C MET A 32 -6.08 7.77 -11.59
N ASN A 33 -6.52 6.62 -11.02
CA ASN A 33 -7.83 6.48 -10.38
C ASN A 33 -7.72 5.67 -9.08
N LEU A 34 -7.36 6.35 -7.99
CA LEU A 34 -7.18 5.71 -6.68
C LEU A 34 -8.50 5.25 -6.02
N PHE A 35 -9.66 5.57 -6.60
CA PHE A 35 -10.93 5.00 -6.16
C PHE A 35 -10.97 3.48 -6.29
N GLU A 36 -10.28 2.90 -7.28
CA GLU A 36 -10.27 1.44 -7.48
C GLU A 36 -9.65 0.71 -6.29
N ILE A 37 -8.42 1.09 -5.90
CA ILE A 37 -7.77 0.44 -4.75
C ILE A 37 -8.46 0.79 -3.43
N ALA A 38 -8.94 2.02 -3.26
CA ALA A 38 -9.68 2.43 -2.07
C ALA A 38 -10.97 1.62 -1.90
N HIS A 39 -11.68 1.32 -3.01
CA HIS A 39 -12.86 0.45 -3.00
C HIS A 39 -12.50 -0.99 -2.60
N SER A 40 -11.44 -1.57 -3.19
CA SER A 40 -10.99 -2.92 -2.86
C SER A 40 -10.59 -3.05 -1.39
N LEU A 41 -9.86 -2.06 -0.85
CA LEU A 41 -9.47 -2.04 0.56
C LEU A 41 -10.68 -1.93 1.49
N HIS A 42 -11.63 -1.04 1.18
CA HIS A 42 -12.85 -0.89 1.97
C HIS A 42 -13.72 -2.15 1.93
N ARG A 43 -13.96 -2.70 0.73
CA ARG A 43 -14.71 -3.94 0.55
C ARG A 43 -14.13 -5.10 1.34
N GLN A 44 -12.82 -5.18 1.43
CA GLN A 44 -12.13 -6.28 2.12
C GLN A 44 -12.01 -6.04 3.62
N PHE A 45 -11.57 -4.87 4.04
CA PHE A 45 -11.09 -4.60 5.40
C PHE A 45 -11.85 -3.51 6.15
N GLY A 46 -12.87 -2.90 5.54
CA GLY A 46 -13.69 -1.89 6.20
C GLY A 46 -14.43 -2.41 7.43
N ALA A 47 -15.01 -1.49 8.20
CA ALA A 47 -15.72 -1.81 9.43
C ALA A 47 -17.14 -2.37 9.21
N ASP A 48 -17.70 -2.21 8.00
CA ASP A 48 -19.05 -2.62 7.70
C ASP A 48 -19.23 -4.15 7.78
N PRO A 49 -20.43 -4.66 8.18
CA PRO A 49 -20.70 -6.09 8.31
C PRO A 49 -20.54 -6.89 7.01
N TRP A 50 -20.66 -6.24 5.85
CA TRP A 50 -20.52 -6.85 4.54
C TRP A 50 -19.06 -6.93 4.04
N CYS A 51 -18.08 -6.34 4.76
CA CYS A 51 -16.68 -6.42 4.40
C CYS A 51 -16.15 -7.84 4.57
N ILE A 52 -15.59 -8.40 3.48
CA ILE A 52 -15.40 -9.85 3.33
C ILE A 52 -14.21 -10.43 4.12
N TYR A 53 -13.21 -9.61 4.47
CA TYR A 53 -12.01 -10.05 5.21
C TYR A 53 -11.75 -9.21 6.46
N ARG A 54 -12.80 -8.65 7.06
CA ARG A 54 -12.67 -7.89 8.30
C ARG A 54 -12.00 -8.73 9.40
N GLY A 55 -10.93 -8.18 10.00
CA GLY A 55 -10.15 -8.87 11.02
C GLY A 55 -9.25 -10.00 10.51
N LYS A 56 -9.13 -10.20 9.20
CA LYS A 56 -8.23 -11.17 8.57
C LYS A 56 -6.99 -10.48 8.00
N HIS A 57 -5.88 -11.21 7.98
CA HIS A 57 -4.61 -10.77 7.40
C HIS A 57 -4.32 -11.56 6.13
N LEU A 58 -4.61 -10.98 4.97
CA LEU A 58 -4.28 -11.60 3.68
C LEU A 58 -2.81 -11.36 3.33
N MET A 59 -2.19 -12.27 2.59
CA MET A 59 -0.88 -12.05 2.01
C MET A 59 -1.00 -11.02 0.87
N THR A 60 -0.44 -9.84 1.05
CA THR A 60 -0.50 -8.72 0.11
C THR A 60 0.84 -8.54 -0.61
N PHE A 61 0.80 -8.13 -1.88
CA PHE A 61 2.00 -7.98 -2.71
C PHE A 61 1.74 -7.01 -3.87
N VAL A 62 2.80 -6.51 -4.50
CA VAL A 62 2.73 -5.67 -5.70
C VAL A 62 3.29 -6.38 -6.94
N ASP A 63 4.08 -7.42 -6.74
CA ASP A 63 4.51 -8.38 -7.76
C ASP A 63 4.92 -9.71 -7.14
N ASN A 64 5.06 -10.74 -7.96
CA ASN A 64 5.54 -12.06 -7.57
C ASN A 64 6.08 -12.83 -8.80
N HIS A 65 6.33 -14.13 -8.63
CA HIS A 65 6.88 -15.01 -9.67
C HIS A 65 5.89 -15.38 -10.80
N ASP A 66 4.64 -14.98 -10.72
CA ASP A 66 3.57 -15.34 -11.66
C ASP A 66 3.01 -14.14 -12.43
N VAL A 67 3.38 -12.92 -12.06
CA VAL A 67 2.86 -11.69 -12.66
C VAL A 67 3.99 -10.77 -13.10
N THR A 68 3.70 -9.90 -14.06
CA THR A 68 4.61 -8.84 -14.49
C THR A 68 5.07 -8.02 -13.29
N ARG A 69 6.38 -7.80 -13.18
CA ARG A 69 6.98 -7.07 -12.08
C ARG A 69 6.50 -5.62 -12.02
N LEU A 70 6.43 -5.06 -10.83
CA LEU A 70 5.95 -3.70 -10.60
C LEU A 70 6.71 -2.68 -11.46
N ALA A 71 8.03 -2.82 -11.53
CA ALA A 71 8.89 -1.95 -12.33
C ALA A 71 8.59 -2.00 -13.85
N SER A 72 7.98 -3.08 -14.36
CA SER A 72 7.56 -3.18 -15.76
C SER A 72 6.11 -2.77 -15.96
N ILE A 73 5.19 -3.10 -15.04
CA ILE A 73 3.75 -2.88 -15.22
C ILE A 73 3.34 -1.42 -15.00
N LEU A 74 4.06 -0.67 -14.14
CA LEU A 74 3.77 0.75 -13.93
C LEU A 74 4.30 1.61 -15.08
N THR A 75 3.42 2.40 -15.67
CA THR A 75 3.76 3.32 -16.77
C THR A 75 4.59 4.51 -16.30
N ASN A 76 4.24 5.08 -15.13
CA ASN A 76 5.03 6.12 -14.46
C ASN A 76 5.89 5.51 -13.35
N LYS A 77 7.21 5.65 -13.46
CA LYS A 77 8.15 5.07 -12.49
C LYS A 77 8.18 5.80 -11.15
N GLU A 78 7.75 7.07 -11.09
CA GLU A 78 7.57 7.81 -9.83
C GLU A 78 6.51 7.17 -8.92
N HIS A 79 5.64 6.33 -9.46
CA HIS A 79 4.65 5.59 -8.69
C HIS A 79 5.20 4.33 -8.01
N ILE A 80 6.41 3.85 -8.35
CA ILE A 80 6.98 2.65 -7.73
C ILE A 80 7.13 2.82 -6.21
N PRO A 81 7.77 3.87 -5.68
CA PRO A 81 7.84 4.10 -4.24
C PRO A 81 6.47 4.23 -3.58
N LEU A 82 5.49 4.86 -4.27
CA LEU A 82 4.13 5.03 -3.75
C LEU A 82 3.38 3.71 -3.63
N ALA A 83 3.57 2.79 -4.60
CA ALA A 83 2.97 1.46 -4.56
C ALA A 83 3.51 0.63 -3.39
N TYR A 84 4.82 0.70 -3.11
CA TYR A 84 5.40 0.06 -1.91
C TYR A 84 4.95 0.74 -0.62
N GLY A 85 4.86 2.07 -0.60
CA GLY A 85 4.30 2.76 0.55
C GLY A 85 2.85 2.38 0.80
N LEU A 86 2.01 2.31 -0.24
CA LEU A 86 0.64 1.81 -0.10
C LEU A 86 0.62 0.38 0.44
N LEU A 87 1.45 -0.53 -0.10
CA LEU A 87 1.56 -1.91 0.36
C LEU A 87 1.92 -2.00 1.86
N MET A 88 2.86 -1.17 2.32
CA MET A 88 3.28 -1.16 3.73
C MET A 88 2.28 -0.45 4.66
N GLY A 89 1.44 0.43 4.13
CA GLY A 89 0.39 1.13 4.90
C GLY A 89 -0.92 0.35 5.02
N MET A 90 -1.28 -0.42 4.01
CA MET A 90 -2.58 -1.12 3.95
C MET A 90 -2.64 -2.34 4.88
N PRO A 91 -3.87 -2.85 5.19
CA PRO A 91 -4.04 -4.10 5.93
C PRO A 91 -3.44 -5.30 5.21
N GLY A 92 -3.05 -6.33 5.97
CA GLY A 92 -2.54 -7.60 5.46
C GLY A 92 -1.08 -7.85 5.86
N ILE A 93 -0.51 -8.91 5.31
CA ILE A 93 0.89 -9.32 5.51
C ILE A 93 1.64 -9.00 4.21
N PRO A 94 2.43 -7.92 4.16
CA PRO A 94 3.13 -7.53 2.94
C PRO A 94 4.23 -8.55 2.60
N CYS A 95 4.23 -9.00 1.35
CA CYS A 95 5.23 -9.89 0.78
C CYS A 95 6.02 -9.14 -0.30
N LEU A 96 7.33 -9.14 -0.17
CA LEU A 96 8.25 -8.57 -1.15
C LEU A 96 8.90 -9.69 -1.95
N TYR A 97 8.85 -9.57 -3.26
CA TYR A 97 9.49 -10.52 -4.15
C TYR A 97 10.93 -10.10 -4.40
N TYR A 98 11.86 -11.07 -4.46
CA TYR A 98 13.29 -10.76 -4.60
C TYR A 98 13.59 -10.00 -5.90
N GLY A 99 14.49 -9.03 -5.82
CA GLY A 99 14.81 -8.12 -6.92
C GLY A 99 13.89 -6.89 -7.00
N SER A 100 12.69 -6.96 -6.44
CA SER A 100 11.74 -5.84 -6.42
C SER A 100 12.24 -4.70 -5.54
N GLU A 101 13.08 -4.99 -4.55
CA GLU A 101 13.67 -4.01 -3.63
C GLU A 101 14.66 -3.05 -4.32
N TRP A 102 15.09 -3.35 -5.53
CA TRP A 102 15.87 -2.42 -6.38
C TRP A 102 15.21 -2.11 -7.71
N GLY A 103 13.95 -2.52 -7.89
CA GLY A 103 13.16 -2.22 -9.09
C GLY A 103 13.52 -3.09 -10.29
N GLU A 104 13.87 -4.38 -10.08
CA GLU A 104 14.13 -5.30 -11.18
C GLU A 104 12.95 -5.40 -12.14
N PRO A 105 13.12 -5.16 -13.43
CA PRO A 105 12.05 -5.32 -14.40
C PRO A 105 11.81 -6.80 -14.74
N GLY A 106 10.66 -7.10 -15.33
CA GLY A 106 10.30 -8.42 -15.84
C GLY A 106 8.84 -8.47 -16.29
N GLU A 107 8.61 -8.97 -17.48
CA GLU A 107 7.27 -9.08 -18.06
C GLU A 107 6.84 -10.55 -18.14
N LYS A 108 5.58 -10.80 -17.80
CA LYS A 108 4.97 -12.12 -17.98
C LYS A 108 4.91 -12.48 -19.45
N ALA A 109 5.56 -13.57 -19.84
CA ALA A 109 5.49 -14.11 -21.19
C ALA A 109 4.45 -15.25 -21.27
N PRO A 110 3.85 -15.52 -22.44
CA PRO A 110 2.84 -16.57 -22.59
C PRO A 110 3.37 -17.98 -22.35
N ASP A 111 4.64 -18.23 -22.64
CA ASP A 111 5.26 -19.54 -22.78
C ASP A 111 6.36 -19.82 -21.76
N ASN A 112 6.82 -18.81 -21.01
CA ASN A 112 7.80 -18.99 -19.95
C ASN A 112 7.77 -17.86 -18.92
N ASP A 113 8.39 -18.11 -17.76
CA ASP A 113 8.49 -17.17 -16.63
C ASP A 113 9.93 -16.68 -16.37
N TYR A 114 10.87 -16.90 -17.30
CA TYR A 114 12.29 -16.60 -17.05
C TYR A 114 12.54 -15.13 -16.71
N SER A 115 11.84 -14.21 -17.37
CA SER A 115 11.95 -12.76 -17.07
C SER A 115 11.48 -12.39 -15.67
N LEU A 116 10.58 -13.19 -15.08
CA LEU A 116 10.08 -12.98 -13.73
C LEU A 116 10.98 -13.59 -12.65
N ARG A 117 11.85 -14.55 -13.03
CA ARG A 117 12.67 -15.35 -12.11
C ARG A 117 14.16 -15.27 -12.44
N PRO A 118 14.73 -14.04 -12.56
CA PRO A 118 16.16 -13.89 -12.86
C PRO A 118 17.01 -14.45 -11.72
N CYS A 119 18.21 -14.94 -12.09
CA CYS A 119 19.25 -15.25 -11.13
C CYS A 119 20.19 -14.04 -11.00
N PHE A 120 20.57 -13.71 -9.78
CA PHE A 120 21.49 -12.60 -9.50
C PHE A 120 22.77 -13.12 -8.87
N ASP A 121 23.92 -12.69 -9.39
CA ASP A 121 25.22 -12.99 -8.78
C ASP A 121 25.43 -12.22 -7.47
N ALA A 122 24.83 -11.03 -7.36
CA ALA A 122 24.89 -10.19 -6.17
C ALA A 122 23.66 -9.27 -6.07
N PRO A 123 23.28 -8.82 -4.87
CA PRO A 123 22.28 -7.76 -4.69
C PRO A 123 22.70 -6.45 -5.36
N LYS A 124 21.72 -5.66 -5.83
CA LYS A 124 21.91 -4.36 -6.49
C LYS A 124 21.23 -3.22 -5.72
N PRO A 125 21.56 -2.98 -4.44
CA PRO A 125 20.86 -2.00 -3.62
C PRO A 125 20.96 -0.59 -4.21
N ASN A 126 19.88 0.17 -4.07
CA ASN A 126 19.75 1.55 -4.55
C ASN A 126 18.86 2.36 -3.60
N GLU A 127 18.47 3.59 -3.99
CA GLU A 127 17.61 4.47 -3.20
C GLU A 127 16.24 3.82 -2.88
N LEU A 128 15.67 3.07 -3.82
CA LEU A 128 14.42 2.32 -3.58
C LEU A 128 14.61 1.28 -2.47
N THR A 129 15.76 0.58 -2.46
CA THR A 129 16.08 -0.39 -1.40
C THR A 129 16.13 0.28 -0.03
N ASP A 130 16.70 1.45 0.08
CA ASP A 130 16.81 2.17 1.34
C ASP A 130 15.44 2.73 1.78
N PHE A 131 14.64 3.21 0.84
CA PHE A 131 13.26 3.60 1.11
C PHE A 131 12.41 2.42 1.60
N MET A 132 12.54 1.25 0.99
CA MET A 132 11.81 0.05 1.43
C MET A 132 12.24 -0.41 2.82
N LYS A 133 13.53 -0.33 3.17
CA LYS A 133 13.98 -0.60 4.55
C LYS A 133 13.33 0.36 5.55
N LEU A 134 13.19 1.62 5.18
CA LEU A 134 12.51 2.62 6.01
C LEU A 134 11.03 2.27 6.19
N LEU A 135 10.31 1.97 5.12
CA LEU A 135 8.90 1.56 5.14
C LEU A 135 8.67 0.31 6.01
N ILE A 136 9.54 -0.71 5.86
CA ILE A 136 9.46 -1.94 6.64
C ILE A 136 9.64 -1.66 8.13
N ARG A 137 10.66 -0.89 8.50
CA ARG A 137 10.90 -0.51 9.91
C ARG A 137 9.76 0.30 10.49
N THR A 138 9.24 1.25 9.71
CA THR A 138 8.08 2.07 10.12
C THR A 138 6.88 1.19 10.41
N ARG A 139 6.55 0.26 9.52
CA ARG A 139 5.45 -0.69 9.74
C ARG A 139 5.69 -1.58 10.95
N GLN A 140 6.88 -2.19 11.09
CA GLN A 140 7.22 -3.08 12.20
C GLN A 140 7.13 -2.40 13.58
N ASN A 141 7.33 -1.08 13.63
CA ASN A 141 7.26 -0.29 14.86
C ASN A 141 5.88 0.35 15.09
N SER A 142 4.87 0.00 14.31
CA SER A 142 3.51 0.54 14.42
C SER A 142 2.49 -0.59 14.53
N ASP A 143 1.83 -0.68 15.68
CA ASP A 143 0.75 -1.64 15.89
C ASP A 143 -0.44 -1.35 14.97
N ALA A 144 -0.78 -0.07 14.77
CA ALA A 144 -1.84 0.31 13.85
C ALA A 144 -1.57 -0.14 12.42
N LEU A 145 -0.35 0.01 11.90
CA LEU A 145 0.00 -0.45 10.56
C LEU A 145 0.01 -1.98 10.45
N CYS A 146 0.43 -2.70 11.51
CA CYS A 146 0.43 -4.16 11.53
C CYS A 146 -0.97 -4.75 11.73
N ASN A 147 -1.69 -4.31 12.75
CA ASN A 147 -2.89 -4.97 13.27
C ASN A 147 -4.15 -4.10 13.24
N GLY A 148 -4.01 -2.79 13.01
CA GLY A 148 -5.11 -1.83 13.11
C GLY A 148 -6.23 -2.05 12.11
N THR A 149 -7.37 -1.46 12.40
CA THR A 149 -8.54 -1.38 11.51
C THR A 149 -8.23 -0.51 10.29
N TYR A 150 -9.14 -0.49 9.33
CA TYR A 150 -9.02 0.30 8.11
C TYR A 150 -10.25 1.18 7.90
N ARG A 151 -10.03 2.45 7.54
CA ARG A 151 -11.08 3.39 7.16
C ARG A 151 -10.59 4.38 6.11
N ASN A 152 -11.35 4.59 5.03
CA ASN A 152 -11.11 5.69 4.11
C ASN A 152 -11.38 7.04 4.80
N VAL A 153 -10.52 8.03 4.55
CA VAL A 153 -10.67 9.42 5.01
C VAL A 153 -10.97 10.33 3.84
N LEU A 154 -10.13 10.33 2.80
CA LEU A 154 -10.30 11.12 1.59
C LEU A 154 -9.93 10.29 0.38
N ILE A 155 -10.77 10.31 -0.65
CA ILE A 155 -10.51 9.64 -1.92
C ILE A 155 -10.75 10.64 -3.05
N GLN A 156 -9.74 10.80 -3.88
CA GLN A 156 -9.77 11.55 -5.14
C GLN A 156 -9.13 10.68 -6.24
N ASN A 157 -9.18 11.12 -7.48
CA ASN A 157 -8.55 10.38 -8.57
C ASN A 157 -7.04 10.15 -8.32
N HIS A 158 -6.34 11.17 -7.85
CA HIS A 158 -4.89 11.15 -7.69
C HIS A 158 -4.45 11.14 -6.21
N GLN A 159 -5.37 11.29 -5.26
CA GLN A 159 -5.05 11.32 -3.83
C GLN A 159 -5.88 10.31 -3.07
N LEU A 160 -5.24 9.69 -2.08
CA LEU A 160 -5.88 8.76 -1.16
C LEU A 160 -5.35 9.02 0.25
N ILE A 161 -6.26 9.24 1.19
CA ILE A 161 -5.95 9.23 2.63
C ILE A 161 -6.83 8.17 3.29
N PHE A 162 -6.20 7.27 4.01
CA PHE A 162 -6.89 6.28 4.83
C PHE A 162 -6.26 6.22 6.21
N GLU A 163 -7.03 5.71 7.15
CA GLU A 163 -6.64 5.56 8.54
C GLU A 163 -6.44 4.09 8.90
N ARG A 164 -5.41 3.84 9.66
CA ARG A 164 -5.16 2.61 10.40
C ARG A 164 -5.22 2.94 11.89
N SER A 165 -6.01 2.19 12.65
CA SER A 165 -6.21 2.47 14.07
C SER A 165 -6.16 1.19 14.89
N SER A 166 -5.37 1.21 15.98
CA SER A 166 -5.35 0.20 17.02
C SER A 166 -5.78 0.82 18.35
N ASP A 167 -5.74 0.04 19.43
CA ASP A 167 -6.07 0.54 20.78
C ASP A 167 -5.07 1.57 21.29
N THR A 168 -3.85 1.61 20.72
CA THR A 168 -2.74 2.41 21.26
C THR A 168 -2.30 3.55 20.34
N GLU A 169 -2.65 3.50 19.05
CA GLU A 169 -2.23 4.52 18.09
C GLU A 169 -3.16 4.63 16.90
N ARG A 170 -3.08 5.78 16.25
CA ARG A 170 -3.77 6.09 15.01
C ARG A 170 -2.75 6.59 13.99
N VAL A 171 -2.76 6.03 12.80
CA VAL A 171 -1.87 6.42 11.69
C VAL A 171 -2.71 6.71 10.46
N MET A 172 -2.59 7.94 9.93
CA MET A 172 -3.12 8.27 8.61
C MET A 172 -2.03 8.03 7.56
N VAL A 173 -2.37 7.29 6.52
CA VAL A 173 -1.53 7.09 5.34
C VAL A 173 -2.07 7.98 4.24
N ALA A 174 -1.28 8.95 3.79
CA ALA A 174 -1.69 9.97 2.82
C ALA A 174 -0.81 9.89 1.57
N ILE A 175 -1.44 9.74 0.40
CA ILE A 175 -0.79 9.53 -0.90
C ILE A 175 -1.20 10.64 -1.85
N ASN A 176 -0.23 11.22 -2.56
CA ASN A 176 -0.45 12.05 -3.74
C ASN A 176 0.30 11.42 -4.94
N ALA A 177 -0.44 10.90 -5.90
CA ALA A 177 0.10 10.31 -7.12
C ALA A 177 0.27 11.33 -8.27
N ALA A 178 -0.16 12.59 -8.08
CA ALA A 178 0.00 13.63 -9.08
C ALA A 178 1.42 14.22 -9.06
N ASP A 179 1.80 14.83 -10.18
CA ASP A 179 3.04 15.60 -10.37
C ASP A 179 2.98 17.03 -9.80
N THR A 180 1.86 17.37 -9.19
CA THR A 180 1.58 18.68 -8.58
C THR A 180 1.26 18.55 -7.10
N PRO A 181 1.58 19.55 -6.26
CA PRO A 181 1.20 19.53 -4.85
C PRO A 181 -0.33 19.59 -4.71
N TYR A 182 -0.84 19.00 -3.64
CA TYR A 182 -2.26 18.98 -3.34
C TYR A 182 -2.51 19.30 -1.87
N THR A 183 -3.43 20.24 -1.61
CA THR A 183 -3.90 20.54 -0.25
C THR A 183 -5.15 19.70 0.02
N ALA A 184 -5.01 18.64 0.78
CA ALA A 184 -6.13 17.83 1.23
C ALA A 184 -6.94 18.58 2.31
N ARG A 185 -8.28 18.60 2.18
CA ARG A 185 -9.20 19.21 3.16
C ARG A 185 -10.19 18.17 3.65
N HIS A 186 -10.17 17.89 4.96
CA HIS A 186 -11.10 16.96 5.58
C HIS A 186 -11.20 17.24 7.09
N GLN A 187 -12.40 17.06 7.65
CA GLN A 187 -12.65 17.28 9.09
C GLN A 187 -11.82 16.40 10.00
N ASP A 188 -11.36 15.23 9.56
CA ASP A 188 -10.55 14.30 10.35
C ASP A 188 -9.05 14.67 10.35
N LEU A 189 -8.62 15.64 9.53
CA LEU A 189 -7.25 16.14 9.50
C LEU A 189 -7.08 17.20 10.61
N GLN A 190 -7.01 16.76 11.86
CA GLN A 190 -6.95 17.64 13.03
C GLN A 190 -5.87 17.18 14.00
N GLY A 191 -5.32 18.17 14.73
CA GLY A 191 -4.37 17.93 15.82
C GLY A 191 -2.93 17.73 15.38
N ASP A 192 -2.07 17.47 16.34
CA ASP A 192 -0.65 17.26 16.12
C ASP A 192 -0.38 15.84 15.66
N ALA A 193 0.57 15.69 14.75
CA ALA A 193 1.03 14.41 14.25
C ALA A 193 2.55 14.37 14.07
N VAL A 194 3.10 13.16 14.10
CA VAL A 194 4.48 12.89 13.73
C VAL A 194 4.47 12.13 12.40
N GLU A 195 5.15 12.66 11.39
CA GLU A 195 5.38 11.95 10.13
C GLU A 195 6.46 10.88 10.36
N LEU A 196 6.10 9.60 10.21
CA LEU A 196 6.93 8.47 10.65
C LEU A 196 8.15 8.19 9.78
N LEU A 197 8.15 8.64 8.51
CA LEU A 197 9.28 8.42 7.60
C LEU A 197 10.38 9.46 7.80
N THR A 198 10.02 10.69 8.13
CA THR A 198 10.95 11.83 8.30
C THR A 198 11.16 12.23 9.76
N HIS A 199 10.30 11.74 10.67
CA HIS A 199 10.19 12.16 12.07
C HIS A 199 9.84 13.64 12.25
N GLY A 200 9.31 14.28 11.19
CA GLY A 200 8.82 15.66 11.23
C GLY A 200 7.55 15.78 12.05
N LYS A 201 7.43 16.88 12.80
CA LYS A 201 6.20 17.22 13.53
C LYS A 201 5.39 18.22 12.73
N LEU A 202 4.09 18.02 12.66
CA LEU A 202 3.16 18.93 11.99
C LEU A 202 1.86 19.02 12.80
N SER A 203 1.13 20.12 12.59
CA SER A 203 -0.21 20.31 13.14
C SER A 203 -1.19 20.46 12.01
N MET A 204 -2.26 19.68 12.03
CA MET A 204 -3.32 19.70 11.03
C MET A 204 -4.52 20.47 11.59
N ASN A 205 -5.05 21.42 10.80
CA ASN A 205 -6.20 22.24 11.13
C ASN A 205 -7.28 22.12 10.05
N GLY A 206 -7.65 20.91 9.70
CA GLY A 206 -8.57 20.59 8.59
C GLY A 206 -7.89 20.47 7.23
N GLU A 207 -6.59 20.71 7.17
CA GLU A 207 -5.80 20.70 5.94
C GLU A 207 -4.50 19.91 6.09
N LEU A 208 -4.04 19.31 5.00
CA LEU A 208 -2.76 18.60 4.89
C LEU A 208 -2.14 18.85 3.51
N GLU A 209 -0.92 19.37 3.50
CA GLU A 209 -0.15 19.54 2.25
C GLU A 209 0.51 18.22 1.85
N LEU A 210 0.24 17.79 0.61
CA LEU A 210 0.81 16.61 -0.01
C LEU A 210 1.71 17.03 -1.17
N PRO A 211 3.04 16.91 -1.06
CA PRO A 211 3.96 17.15 -2.18
C PRO A 211 3.65 16.27 -3.40
N PRO A 212 4.13 16.61 -4.59
CA PRO A 212 4.04 15.74 -5.77
C PRO A 212 4.67 14.36 -5.49
N TYR A 213 4.06 13.31 -6.01
CA TYR A 213 4.56 11.94 -5.89
C TYR A 213 4.99 11.56 -4.47
N SER A 214 4.12 11.83 -3.49
CA SER A 214 4.47 11.65 -2.07
C SER A 214 3.58 10.65 -1.36
N ILE A 215 4.16 10.05 -0.33
CA ILE A 215 3.44 9.29 0.68
C ILE A 215 3.90 9.72 2.06
N GLN A 216 2.97 9.87 2.98
CA GLN A 216 3.21 10.25 4.37
C GLN A 216 2.48 9.30 5.32
N TYR A 217 3.10 8.97 6.45
CA TYR A 217 2.50 8.22 7.55
C TYR A 217 2.43 9.10 8.78
N LEU A 218 1.24 9.57 9.11
CA LEU A 218 1.00 10.59 10.13
C LEU A 218 0.44 9.93 11.40
N LYS A 219 1.29 9.75 12.39
CA LYS A 219 0.93 9.18 13.70
C LYS A 219 0.40 10.27 14.63
N GLN A 220 -0.76 9.99 15.23
CA GLN A 220 -1.42 10.78 16.28
C GLN A 220 -1.49 10.02 17.60
#